data_642ca5e2e26d9163115dcfc1f85e5cb9
#
_entry.id   642ca5e2e26d9163115dcfc1f85e5cb9
#
_cell.length_a   1.000
_cell.length_b   1.000
_cell.length_c   1.000
_cell.angle_alpha   90.00
_cell.angle_beta   90.00
_cell.angle_gamma   90.00
#
_symmetry.space_group_name_H-M   'P 1'
#
loop_
_entity.id
_entity.type
_entity.pdbx_description
1 polymer ?
#
loop_
_entity_poly.entity_id
_entity_poly.type
_entity_poly.pdbx_seq_one_letter_code
_entity_poly.pdbx_strand_id
1 'polypeptide(L)'
;MTTIVERTVLFADLRGSTSMYETLGNADATAVVTQSVALLARIVANHGGRVVKTLGDGLMAMFTAPDAAVAASDEMHESLERIGAPGDGALAAHARAVPLKLQVGLAHGEVIEMSGDVFGDAVNVAARLIDHAGDNETLVTSVVLGSLGDVEQARFRSLDRMQLRGRVEPVHVYLMETMRRFGDTAATAFGDFAPSAPPEPEGIRLVWLDQSRIYAGASLPVILGRSPQATYIIGDTRVSRSHARIVWHGGTFQLTDLSYNGTYVRFDHDPEIIGLRRGSCTLHGSGTIGLGAPPSDPASPCVRFEILKFADTHRQPPPEFDVKL
;
A
#
# COMPACT_ATOMS: atom_id res chain seq x y z
N MET A 1 18.09 -11.00 32.29
CA MET A 1 16.95 -10.44 33.07
C MET A 1 15.83 -10.22 32.11
N THR A 2 14.61 -10.57 32.48
CA THR A 2 13.41 -10.34 31.68
C THR A 2 12.77 -9.05 32.18
N THR A 3 12.56 -8.08 31.30
CA THR A 3 11.97 -6.78 31.67
C THR A 3 10.75 -6.52 30.81
N ILE A 4 9.61 -6.21 31.42
CA ILE A 4 8.40 -5.78 30.74
C ILE A 4 8.40 -4.25 30.67
N VAL A 5 8.29 -3.70 29.47
CA VAL A 5 8.35 -2.25 29.24
C VAL A 5 7.42 -1.87 28.08
N GLU A 6 6.95 -0.62 28.06
CA GLU A 6 6.26 -0.07 26.90
C GLU A 6 7.27 0.45 25.87
N ARG A 7 7.09 0.05 24.61
CA ARG A 7 7.94 0.44 23.48
C ARG A 7 7.13 0.62 22.21
N THR A 8 7.67 1.43 21.33
CA THR A 8 7.23 1.45 19.93
C THR A 8 8.14 0.55 19.13
N VAL A 9 7.54 -0.43 18.50
CA VAL A 9 8.24 -1.39 17.63
C VAL A 9 8.05 -0.94 16.19
N LEU A 10 9.16 -0.88 15.45
CA LEU A 10 9.23 -0.56 14.04
C LEU A 10 9.75 -1.78 13.28
N PHE A 11 9.01 -2.20 12.28
CA PHE A 11 9.53 -3.06 11.21
C PHE A 11 9.67 -2.22 9.95
N ALA A 12 10.78 -2.38 9.24
CA ALA A 12 11.04 -1.78 7.95
C ALA A 12 11.53 -2.87 6.99
N ASP A 13 10.96 -2.94 5.79
CA ASP A 13 11.26 -3.94 4.78
C ASP A 13 11.40 -3.32 3.40
N LEU A 14 12.37 -3.78 2.60
CA LEU A 14 12.65 -3.26 1.26
C LEU A 14 11.99 -4.14 0.21
N ARG A 15 11.07 -3.57 -0.56
CA ARG A 15 10.51 -4.21 -1.74
C ARG A 15 11.33 -3.92 -2.99
N GLY A 16 11.34 -4.89 -3.91
CA GLY A 16 12.11 -4.83 -5.15
C GLY A 16 13.50 -5.45 -5.04
N SER A 17 13.93 -5.91 -3.86
CA SER A 17 15.20 -6.60 -3.66
C SER A 17 15.35 -7.82 -4.58
N THR A 18 14.34 -8.66 -4.72
CA THR A 18 14.37 -9.84 -5.61
C THR A 18 14.59 -9.46 -7.07
N SER A 19 13.84 -8.49 -7.60
CA SER A 19 14.02 -7.98 -8.98
C SER A 19 15.40 -7.36 -9.18
N MET A 20 15.96 -6.77 -8.12
CA MET A 20 17.32 -6.22 -8.15
C MET A 20 18.38 -7.32 -8.32
N TYR A 21 18.22 -8.45 -7.62
CA TYR A 21 19.11 -9.61 -7.80
C TYR A 21 19.07 -10.17 -9.22
N GLU A 22 17.90 -10.20 -9.84
CA GLU A 22 17.72 -10.66 -11.23
C GLU A 22 18.34 -9.68 -12.25
N THR A 23 18.27 -8.36 -11.98
CA THR A 23 18.70 -7.31 -12.92
C THR A 23 20.19 -6.98 -12.80
N LEU A 24 20.72 -6.86 -11.57
CA LEU A 24 22.09 -6.41 -11.29
C LEU A 24 23.05 -7.57 -10.99
N GLY A 25 22.51 -8.76 -10.72
CA GLY A 25 23.29 -9.90 -10.23
C GLY A 25 23.57 -9.83 -8.72
N ASN A 26 24.06 -10.94 -8.17
CA ASN A 26 24.17 -11.12 -6.71
C ASN A 26 25.07 -10.12 -6.00
N ALA A 27 26.22 -9.78 -6.58
CA ALA A 27 27.20 -8.92 -5.92
C ALA A 27 26.71 -7.47 -5.76
N ASP A 28 26.22 -6.87 -6.86
CA ASP A 28 25.78 -5.47 -6.87
C ASP A 28 24.46 -5.30 -6.11
N ALA A 29 23.51 -6.23 -6.28
CA ALA A 29 22.27 -6.22 -5.52
C ALA A 29 22.52 -6.36 -4.01
N THR A 30 23.41 -7.27 -3.59
CA THR A 30 23.79 -7.41 -2.17
C THR A 30 24.42 -6.13 -1.63
N ALA A 31 25.28 -5.46 -2.40
CA ALA A 31 25.88 -4.20 -1.97
C ALA A 31 24.82 -3.10 -1.76
N VAL A 32 23.88 -2.94 -2.71
CA VAL A 32 22.80 -1.95 -2.62
C VAL A 32 21.89 -2.23 -1.42
N VAL A 33 21.41 -3.47 -1.27
CA VAL A 33 20.53 -3.86 -0.16
C VAL A 33 21.23 -3.66 1.19
N THR A 34 22.49 -4.14 1.33
CA THR A 34 23.25 -4.00 2.58
C THR A 34 23.46 -2.53 2.95
N GLN A 35 23.79 -1.67 1.99
CA GLN A 35 23.96 -0.23 2.25
C GLN A 35 22.64 0.45 2.60
N SER A 36 21.54 0.07 1.94
CA SER A 36 20.21 0.57 2.27
C SER A 36 19.81 0.19 3.70
N VAL A 37 19.95 -1.07 4.10
CA VAL A 37 19.67 -1.52 5.48
C VAL A 37 20.58 -0.81 6.50
N ALA A 38 21.87 -0.60 6.17
CA ALA A 38 22.80 0.14 7.03
C ALA A 38 22.38 1.62 7.19
N LEU A 39 21.87 2.25 6.13
CA LEU A 39 21.29 3.60 6.19
C LEU A 39 20.07 3.63 7.11
N LEU A 40 19.12 2.70 6.96
CA LEU A 40 17.96 2.61 7.84
C LEU A 40 18.37 2.42 9.31
N ALA A 41 19.35 1.56 9.59
CA ALA A 41 19.87 1.34 10.93
C ALA A 41 20.48 2.61 11.54
N ARG A 42 21.18 3.41 10.75
CA ARG A 42 21.73 4.71 11.19
C ARG A 42 20.63 5.71 11.50
N ILE A 43 19.56 5.76 10.70
CA ILE A 43 18.41 6.63 10.95
C ILE A 43 17.72 6.25 12.27
N VAL A 44 17.53 4.95 12.53
CA VAL A 44 17.03 4.46 13.83
C VAL A 44 17.84 5.04 14.98
N ALA A 45 19.17 4.94 14.90
CA ALA A 45 20.05 5.44 15.97
C ALA A 45 19.99 6.97 16.12
N ASN A 46 19.91 7.73 15.01
CA ASN A 46 19.79 9.19 15.02
C ASN A 46 18.52 9.68 15.72
N HIS A 47 17.44 8.89 15.63
CA HIS A 47 16.17 9.18 16.31
C HIS A 47 16.05 8.53 17.71
N GLY A 48 17.17 8.10 18.30
CA GLY A 48 17.19 7.54 19.66
C GLY A 48 16.59 6.13 19.75
N GLY A 49 16.36 5.47 18.61
CA GLY A 49 15.93 4.08 18.55
C GLY A 49 17.11 3.11 18.66
N ARG A 50 16.79 1.83 18.85
CA ARG A 50 17.73 0.74 18.86
C ARG A 50 17.31 -0.33 17.84
N VAL A 51 18.19 -0.68 16.91
CA VAL A 51 18.00 -1.84 16.05
C VAL A 51 18.06 -3.11 16.91
N VAL A 52 17.03 -3.91 16.85
CA VAL A 52 16.94 -5.20 17.56
C VAL A 52 17.60 -6.29 16.73
N LYS A 53 17.24 -6.37 15.44
CA LYS A 53 17.82 -7.32 14.48
C LYS A 53 17.59 -6.86 13.03
N THR A 54 18.44 -7.34 12.14
CA THR A 54 18.25 -7.26 10.69
C THR A 54 17.59 -8.54 10.18
N LEU A 55 16.76 -8.42 9.14
CA LEU A 55 15.90 -9.48 8.63
C LEU A 55 16.09 -9.61 7.11
N GLY A 56 17.32 -9.91 6.67
CA GLY A 56 17.65 -9.94 5.25
C GLY A 56 17.69 -8.54 4.65
N ASP A 57 16.66 -8.14 3.93
CA ASP A 57 16.48 -6.82 3.31
C ASP A 57 15.69 -5.83 4.18
N GLY A 58 15.41 -6.19 5.43
CA GLY A 58 14.71 -5.35 6.38
C GLY A 58 15.38 -5.28 7.75
N LEU A 59 14.75 -4.56 8.67
CA LEU A 59 15.16 -4.49 10.07
C LEU A 59 13.96 -4.39 11.02
N MET A 60 14.20 -4.82 12.26
CA MET A 60 13.34 -4.57 13.41
C MET A 60 14.06 -3.61 14.36
N ALA A 61 13.39 -2.56 14.75
CA ALA A 61 13.88 -1.58 15.70
C ALA A 61 12.85 -1.29 16.80
N MET A 62 13.31 -0.70 17.89
CA MET A 62 12.45 -0.23 18.97
C MET A 62 12.82 1.19 19.40
N PHE A 63 11.82 1.93 19.82
CA PHE A 63 11.91 3.28 20.33
C PHE A 63 11.19 3.38 21.67
N THR A 64 11.60 4.35 22.47
CA THR A 64 10.92 4.63 23.75
C THR A 64 9.60 5.35 23.52
N ALA A 65 9.54 6.24 22.52
CA ALA A 65 8.39 7.08 22.23
C ALA A 65 7.90 6.90 20.77
N PRO A 66 6.59 6.98 20.52
CA PRO A 66 6.02 6.81 19.18
C PRO A 66 6.41 7.89 18.18
N ASP A 67 6.51 9.14 18.59
CA ASP A 67 6.91 10.29 17.78
C ASP A 67 8.30 10.11 17.16
N ALA A 68 9.26 9.63 17.94
CA ALA A 68 10.60 9.31 17.44
C ALA A 68 10.61 8.23 16.36
N ALA A 69 9.74 7.21 16.51
CA ALA A 69 9.60 6.14 15.51
C ALA A 69 8.95 6.64 14.21
N VAL A 70 7.96 7.53 14.32
CA VAL A 70 7.31 8.17 13.18
C VAL A 70 8.30 9.07 12.43
N ALA A 71 9.04 9.91 13.15
CA ALA A 71 10.06 10.78 12.56
C ALA A 71 11.19 9.97 11.87
N ALA A 72 11.60 8.84 12.47
CA ALA A 72 12.56 7.93 11.85
C ALA A 72 12.01 7.33 10.55
N SER A 73 10.74 6.94 10.54
CA SER A 73 10.06 6.41 9.34
C SER A 73 10.02 7.45 8.20
N ASP A 74 9.71 8.71 8.50
CA ASP A 74 9.76 9.81 7.52
C ASP A 74 11.15 9.95 6.89
N GLU A 75 12.20 10.03 7.74
CA GLU A 75 13.58 10.16 7.25
C GLU A 75 14.04 8.94 6.44
N MET A 76 13.55 7.75 6.79
CA MET A 76 13.84 6.52 6.03
C MET A 76 13.31 6.61 4.60
N HIS A 77 12.04 7.00 4.41
CA HIS A 77 11.46 7.19 3.09
C HIS A 77 12.21 8.26 2.29
N GLU A 78 12.42 9.45 2.85
CA GLU A 78 13.15 10.54 2.19
C GLU A 78 14.58 10.15 1.81
N SER A 79 15.26 9.38 2.65
CA SER A 79 16.65 9.00 2.42
C SER A 79 16.80 7.95 1.33
N LEU A 80 15.86 6.99 1.24
CA LEU A 80 15.85 6.00 0.16
C LEU A 80 15.51 6.63 -1.19
N GLU A 81 14.58 7.59 -1.24
CA GLU A 81 14.29 8.35 -2.46
C GLU A 81 15.53 9.13 -2.96
N ARG A 82 16.33 9.67 -2.05
CA ARG A 82 17.57 10.38 -2.39
C ARG A 82 18.67 9.49 -2.95
N ILE A 83 18.75 8.23 -2.55
CA ILE A 83 19.74 7.29 -3.11
C ILE A 83 19.53 7.10 -4.63
N GLY A 84 18.30 7.19 -5.12
CA GLY A 84 17.98 7.14 -6.56
C GLY A 84 18.17 8.47 -7.32
N ALA A 85 18.53 9.58 -6.65
CA ALA A 85 18.65 10.90 -7.28
C ALA A 85 19.90 11.04 -8.15
N PRO A 86 19.92 11.95 -9.18
CA PRO A 86 21.10 12.20 -10.01
C PRO A 86 22.24 12.80 -9.19
N GLY A 87 23.43 12.16 -9.18
CA GLY A 87 24.65 12.76 -8.58
C GLY A 87 25.59 11.82 -7.85
N ASP A 88 25.15 10.71 -7.33
CA ASP A 88 25.97 9.84 -6.49
C ASP A 88 26.37 8.53 -7.22
N GLY A 89 27.59 8.46 -7.75
CA GLY A 89 28.37 7.27 -8.06
C GLY A 89 27.67 6.01 -8.65
N ALA A 90 28.37 4.91 -8.70
CA ALA A 90 27.87 3.63 -9.21
C ALA A 90 26.63 3.09 -8.48
N LEU A 91 26.53 3.33 -7.16
CA LEU A 91 25.41 2.89 -6.34
C LEU A 91 24.09 3.55 -6.77
N ALA A 92 24.10 4.86 -7.03
CA ALA A 92 22.95 5.61 -7.51
C ALA A 92 22.51 5.16 -8.92
N ALA A 93 23.44 4.71 -9.75
CA ALA A 93 23.13 4.15 -11.07
C ALA A 93 22.36 2.81 -10.94
N HIS A 94 22.77 1.96 -10.02
CA HIS A 94 22.11 0.68 -9.75
C HIS A 94 20.73 0.85 -9.09
N ALA A 95 20.60 1.76 -8.11
CA ALA A 95 19.33 2.07 -7.46
C ALA A 95 18.30 2.71 -8.42
N ARG A 96 18.77 3.38 -9.50
CA ARG A 96 17.88 3.89 -10.56
C ARG A 96 17.36 2.81 -11.50
N ALA A 97 18.15 1.77 -11.73
CA ALA A 97 17.74 0.67 -12.61
C ALA A 97 16.60 -0.15 -12.00
N VAL A 98 16.62 -0.34 -10.67
CA VAL A 98 15.56 -1.00 -9.91
C VAL A 98 15.33 -0.23 -8.60
N PRO A 99 14.33 0.68 -8.55
CA PRO A 99 14.07 1.48 -7.36
C PRO A 99 13.56 0.59 -6.22
N LEU A 100 14.28 0.61 -5.09
CA LEU A 100 13.81 0.00 -3.86
C LEU A 100 12.65 0.80 -3.29
N LYS A 101 11.65 0.09 -2.78
CA LYS A 101 10.49 0.62 -2.08
C LYS A 101 10.58 0.24 -0.61
N LEU A 102 10.10 1.11 0.26
CA LEU A 102 10.13 0.87 1.69
C LEU A 102 8.71 0.63 2.21
N GLN A 103 8.55 -0.40 3.01
CA GLN A 103 7.36 -0.64 3.80
C GLN A 103 7.70 -0.51 5.27
N VAL A 104 6.89 0.22 6.04
CA VAL A 104 7.09 0.38 7.48
C VAL A 104 5.81 0.06 8.24
N GLY A 105 5.95 -0.69 9.33
CA GLY A 105 4.88 -0.99 10.28
C GLY A 105 5.26 -0.56 11.69
N LEU A 106 4.41 0.26 12.35
CA LEU A 106 4.62 0.78 13.69
C LEU A 106 3.50 0.33 14.64
N ALA A 107 3.87 -0.24 15.76
CA ALA A 107 2.93 -0.53 16.86
C ALA A 107 3.56 -0.16 18.21
N HIS A 108 2.74 0.34 19.14
CA HIS A 108 3.15 0.69 20.49
C HIS A 108 2.42 -0.16 21.51
N GLY A 109 3.14 -0.62 22.54
CA GLY A 109 2.57 -1.40 23.63
C GLY A 109 3.62 -2.11 24.47
N GLU A 110 3.15 -2.97 25.37
CA GLU A 110 4.01 -3.78 26.23
C GLU A 110 4.84 -4.77 25.43
N VAL A 111 6.13 -4.83 25.72
CA VAL A 111 7.07 -5.80 25.18
C VAL A 111 7.92 -6.41 26.28
N ILE A 112 8.44 -7.59 26.02
CA ILE A 112 9.37 -8.29 26.89
C ILE A 112 10.75 -8.22 26.26
N GLU A 113 11.67 -7.51 26.88
CA GLU A 113 13.07 -7.50 26.48
C GLU A 113 13.80 -8.66 27.17
N MET A 114 14.38 -9.57 26.38
CA MET A 114 15.10 -10.74 26.89
C MET A 114 16.27 -11.09 25.97
N SER A 115 17.47 -11.18 26.55
CA SER A 115 18.70 -11.61 25.84
C SER A 115 19.00 -10.85 24.54
N GLY A 116 18.65 -9.54 24.49
CA GLY A 116 18.88 -8.68 23.32
C GLY A 116 17.78 -8.73 22.25
N ASP A 117 16.82 -9.65 22.37
CA ASP A 117 15.62 -9.71 21.52
C ASP A 117 14.39 -9.15 22.25
N VAL A 118 13.32 -8.92 21.51
CA VAL A 118 12.07 -8.30 21.98
C VAL A 118 10.88 -9.15 21.55
N PHE A 119 9.96 -9.40 22.47
CA PHE A 119 8.76 -10.22 22.28
C PHE A 119 7.53 -9.47 22.79
N GLY A 120 6.37 -9.75 22.23
CA GLY A 120 5.11 -9.20 22.71
C GLY A 120 4.11 -8.93 21.59
N ASP A 121 2.90 -8.51 21.99
CA ASP A 121 1.82 -8.26 21.03
C ASP A 121 2.19 -7.12 20.07
N ALA A 122 2.79 -6.03 20.56
CA ALA A 122 3.24 -4.92 19.72
C ALA A 122 4.23 -5.37 18.63
N VAL A 123 5.12 -6.34 18.93
CA VAL A 123 6.05 -6.92 17.94
C VAL A 123 5.28 -7.66 16.84
N ASN A 124 4.31 -8.48 17.23
CA ASN A 124 3.50 -9.23 16.28
C ASN A 124 2.63 -8.31 15.42
N VAL A 125 2.05 -7.27 16.00
CA VAL A 125 1.23 -6.29 15.28
C VAL A 125 2.08 -5.54 14.27
N ALA A 126 3.22 -4.96 14.68
CA ALA A 126 4.10 -4.21 13.78
C ALA A 126 4.59 -5.09 12.61
N ALA A 127 4.97 -6.34 12.88
CA ALA A 127 5.35 -7.30 11.83
C ALA A 127 4.20 -7.61 10.85
N ARG A 128 2.95 -7.67 11.32
CA ARG A 128 1.79 -7.92 10.45
C ARG A 128 1.34 -6.70 9.68
N LEU A 129 1.61 -5.50 10.15
CA LEU A 129 1.33 -4.28 9.40
C LEU A 129 2.12 -4.24 8.08
N ILE A 130 3.37 -4.73 8.07
CA ILE A 130 4.17 -4.84 6.84
C ILE A 130 3.48 -5.69 5.77
N ASP A 131 2.82 -6.79 6.16
CA ASP A 131 2.09 -7.66 5.21
C ASP A 131 0.95 -6.90 4.48
N HIS A 132 0.53 -5.74 5.00
CA HIS A 132 -0.57 -4.92 4.49
C HIS A 132 -0.11 -3.55 3.94
N ALA A 133 1.13 -3.17 4.18
CA ALA A 133 1.69 -1.92 3.66
C ALA A 133 1.95 -2.04 2.15
N GLY A 134 1.58 -1.00 1.42
CA GLY A 134 1.95 -0.83 0.02
C GLY A 134 3.37 -0.26 -0.15
N ASP A 135 3.76 -0.03 -1.38
CA ASP A 135 5.06 0.55 -1.72
C ASP A 135 5.20 1.98 -1.19
N ASN A 136 6.27 2.23 -0.44
CA ASN A 136 6.56 3.51 0.22
C ASN A 136 5.47 3.94 1.23
N GLU A 137 4.84 2.97 1.89
CA GLU A 137 3.82 3.23 2.90
C GLU A 137 4.33 2.94 4.32
N THR A 138 3.87 3.76 5.27
CA THR A 138 4.00 3.54 6.71
C THR A 138 2.62 3.33 7.33
N LEU A 139 2.41 2.17 7.93
CA LEU A 139 1.19 1.83 8.67
C LEU A 139 1.43 1.90 10.17
N VAL A 140 0.49 2.52 10.87
CA VAL A 140 0.57 2.66 12.34
C VAL A 140 -0.73 2.21 13.01
N THR A 141 -0.64 1.79 14.27
CA THR A 141 -1.83 1.49 15.10
C THR A 141 -2.44 2.76 15.69
N SER A 142 -3.70 2.69 16.14
CA SER A 142 -4.39 3.79 16.83
C SER A 142 -3.64 4.25 18.09
N VAL A 143 -2.93 3.35 18.77
CA VAL A 143 -2.14 3.69 19.96
C VAL A 143 -0.95 4.58 19.59
N VAL A 144 -0.26 4.28 18.48
CA VAL A 144 0.80 5.16 17.95
C VAL A 144 0.22 6.52 17.59
N LEU A 145 -0.87 6.55 16.81
CA LEU A 145 -1.50 7.80 16.40
C LEU A 145 -1.93 8.66 17.59
N GLY A 146 -2.59 8.06 18.58
CA GLY A 146 -3.08 8.79 19.76
C GLY A 146 -1.99 9.37 20.67
N SER A 147 -0.73 8.96 20.46
CA SER A 147 0.43 9.48 21.19
C SER A 147 1.12 10.67 20.49
N LEU A 148 0.69 11.01 19.26
CA LEU A 148 1.22 12.13 18.48
C LEU A 148 0.46 13.42 18.77
N GLY A 149 1.09 14.55 18.46
CA GLY A 149 0.44 15.86 18.52
C GLY A 149 -0.59 16.04 17.38
N ASP A 150 -1.55 16.96 17.56
CA ASP A 150 -2.66 17.18 16.61
C ASP A 150 -2.18 17.47 15.17
N VAL A 151 -1.08 18.21 15.02
CA VAL A 151 -0.48 18.54 13.71
C VAL A 151 0.07 17.29 13.03
N GLU A 152 0.67 16.41 13.79
CA GLU A 152 1.21 15.15 13.28
C GLU A 152 0.10 14.15 12.95
N GLN A 153 -0.93 14.07 13.82
CA GLN A 153 -2.10 13.21 13.59
C GLN A 153 -2.83 13.54 12.28
N ALA A 154 -2.88 14.83 11.89
CA ALA A 154 -3.50 15.27 10.64
C ALA A 154 -2.84 14.68 9.36
N ARG A 155 -1.64 14.12 9.49
CA ARG A 155 -0.92 13.45 8.39
C ARG A 155 -1.35 11.98 8.19
N PHE A 156 -2.25 11.48 9.01
CA PHE A 156 -2.62 10.08 9.00
C PHE A 156 -4.05 9.89 8.52
N ARG A 157 -4.23 8.98 7.58
CA ARG A 157 -5.52 8.56 7.06
C ARG A 157 -5.94 7.22 7.68
N SER A 158 -7.16 7.13 8.17
CA SER A 158 -7.71 5.87 8.70
C SER A 158 -7.88 4.84 7.58
N LEU A 159 -7.43 3.61 7.85
CA LEU A 159 -7.71 2.43 7.04
C LEU A 159 -8.72 1.50 7.71
N ASP A 160 -9.45 2.01 8.72
CA ASP A 160 -10.40 1.29 9.56
C ASP A 160 -9.80 0.11 10.36
N ARG A 161 -10.63 -0.86 10.69
CA ARG A 161 -10.23 -2.03 11.47
C ARG A 161 -9.78 -3.15 10.56
N MET A 162 -8.51 -3.51 10.65
CA MET A 162 -7.90 -4.57 9.88
C MET A 162 -7.80 -5.85 10.72
N GLN A 163 -8.22 -6.97 10.15
CA GLN A 163 -8.03 -8.29 10.75
C GLN A 163 -6.61 -8.77 10.46
N LEU A 164 -5.72 -8.64 11.44
CA LEU A 164 -4.35 -9.13 11.32
C LEU A 164 -4.30 -10.64 11.62
N ARG A 165 -3.50 -11.37 10.84
CA ARG A 165 -3.36 -12.82 10.96
C ARG A 165 -2.88 -13.21 12.36
N GLY A 166 -3.63 -14.08 13.03
CA GLY A 166 -3.29 -14.59 14.37
C GLY A 166 -3.86 -13.77 15.53
N ARG A 167 -4.59 -12.68 15.25
CA ARG A 167 -5.35 -11.94 16.27
C ARG A 167 -6.86 -12.24 16.16
N VAL A 168 -7.52 -12.29 17.30
CA VAL A 168 -8.98 -12.43 17.38
C VAL A 168 -9.65 -11.08 17.14
N GLU A 169 -9.09 -10.01 17.69
CA GLU A 169 -9.64 -8.65 17.58
C GLU A 169 -8.99 -7.87 16.43
N PRO A 170 -9.80 -7.18 15.59
CA PRO A 170 -9.28 -6.29 14.54
C PRO A 170 -8.55 -5.10 15.15
N VAL A 171 -7.46 -4.70 14.52
CA VAL A 171 -6.64 -3.53 14.91
C VAL A 171 -7.05 -2.34 14.06
N HIS A 172 -7.25 -1.17 14.68
CA HIS A 172 -7.45 0.06 13.93
C HIS A 172 -6.11 0.57 13.40
N VAL A 173 -6.01 0.68 12.09
CA VAL A 173 -4.77 1.00 11.35
C VAL A 173 -4.92 2.32 10.63
N TYR A 174 -3.83 3.06 10.57
CA TYR A 174 -3.73 4.34 9.89
C TYR A 174 -2.52 4.33 8.95
N LEU A 175 -2.69 4.96 7.80
CA LEU A 175 -1.65 5.19 6.82
C LEU A 175 -1.08 6.59 7.00
N MET A 176 0.24 6.69 7.12
CA MET A 176 0.94 7.96 7.13
C MET A 176 1.02 8.53 5.71
N GLU A 177 0.52 9.73 5.52
CA GLU A 177 0.66 10.47 4.25
C GLU A 177 2.02 11.17 4.25
N THR A 178 2.91 10.74 3.36
CA THR A 178 4.22 11.38 3.19
C THR A 178 4.02 12.80 2.68
N MET A 179 4.55 13.79 3.39
CA MET A 179 4.59 15.17 2.90
C MET A 179 5.52 15.20 1.67
N ARG A 180 4.97 15.04 0.48
CA ARG A 180 5.68 15.44 -0.73
C ARG A 180 5.97 16.93 -0.58
N ARG A 181 7.24 17.29 -0.39
CA ARG A 181 7.65 18.68 -0.49
C ARG A 181 7.23 19.16 -1.88
N PHE A 182 6.24 20.07 -1.92
CA PHE A 182 5.96 20.91 -3.08
C PHE A 182 7.19 21.77 -3.33
N GLY A 183 8.12 21.28 -4.11
CA GLY A 183 9.36 21.98 -4.38
C GLY A 183 10.14 21.37 -5.52
N ASP A 184 9.52 21.21 -6.68
CA ASP A 184 10.20 21.34 -7.97
C ASP A 184 9.18 21.52 -9.12
N THR A 185 8.50 22.63 -9.09
CA THR A 185 7.96 23.25 -10.30
C THR A 185 8.05 24.76 -10.14
N ALA A 186 8.79 25.35 -11.03
CA ALA A 186 9.11 26.77 -11.16
C ALA A 186 8.06 27.73 -10.59
N ALA A 187 8.57 28.65 -9.76
CA ALA A 187 7.89 29.89 -9.41
C ALA A 187 7.43 30.62 -10.67
N THR A 188 6.10 30.76 -10.82
CA THR A 188 5.48 31.96 -11.40
C THR A 188 3.97 31.94 -11.12
N ALA A 189 3.53 33.07 -10.62
CA ALA A 189 2.18 33.57 -10.53
C ALA A 189 1.50 33.51 -9.16
N PHE A 190 1.46 34.68 -8.55
CA PHE A 190 0.60 35.11 -7.48
C PHE A 190 -0.88 34.79 -7.77
N GLY A 191 -1.55 34.19 -6.80
CA GLY A 191 -3.00 34.04 -6.77
C GLY A 191 -3.40 33.18 -5.57
N ASP A 192 -4.17 33.79 -4.65
CA ASP A 192 -4.82 33.15 -3.52
C ASP A 192 -5.63 31.90 -3.98
N PHE A 193 -5.05 30.72 -3.85
CA PHE A 193 -5.81 29.47 -3.86
C PHE A 193 -5.28 28.58 -2.75
N ALA A 194 -6.11 28.35 -1.74
CA ALA A 194 -5.92 27.25 -0.80
C ALA A 194 -5.72 25.95 -1.62
N PRO A 195 -4.74 25.08 -1.28
CA PRO A 195 -4.56 23.82 -1.96
C PRO A 195 -5.81 22.97 -1.73
N SER A 196 -6.61 22.78 -2.77
CA SER A 196 -7.67 21.79 -2.72
C SER A 196 -7.00 20.41 -2.63
N ALA A 197 -7.40 19.60 -1.65
CA ALA A 197 -7.03 18.20 -1.58
C ALA A 197 -7.26 17.55 -2.96
N PRO A 198 -6.38 16.61 -3.40
CA PRO A 198 -6.63 15.90 -4.64
C PRO A 198 -8.04 15.31 -4.59
N PRO A 199 -8.86 15.47 -5.66
CA PRO A 199 -10.24 15.03 -5.65
C PRO A 199 -10.28 13.53 -5.34
N GLU A 200 -11.01 13.17 -4.28
CA GLU A 200 -11.24 11.78 -3.93
C GLU A 200 -11.88 11.05 -5.10
N PRO A 201 -11.49 9.81 -5.39
CA PRO A 201 -12.11 9.03 -6.44
C PRO A 201 -13.58 8.78 -6.08
N GLU A 202 -14.51 9.15 -6.97
CA GLU A 202 -15.95 9.11 -6.68
C GLU A 202 -16.62 7.83 -7.12
N GLY A 203 -15.98 7.07 -8.01
CA GLY A 203 -16.55 5.86 -8.55
C GLY A 203 -15.53 4.95 -9.22
N ILE A 204 -15.96 3.74 -9.44
CA ILE A 204 -15.24 2.76 -10.26
C ILE A 204 -16.14 2.30 -11.40
N ARG A 205 -15.62 2.37 -12.62
CA ARG A 205 -16.25 1.77 -13.80
C ARG A 205 -15.71 0.37 -13.98
N LEU A 206 -16.59 -0.59 -14.17
CA LEU A 206 -16.26 -1.97 -14.50
C LEU A 206 -16.84 -2.31 -15.87
N VAL A 207 -16.03 -2.94 -16.73
CA VAL A 207 -16.42 -3.33 -18.09
C VAL A 207 -16.11 -4.81 -18.30
N TRP A 208 -17.13 -5.59 -18.66
CA TRP A 208 -17.05 -6.99 -19.05
C TRP A 208 -17.83 -7.19 -20.32
N LEU A 209 -17.14 -7.56 -21.42
CA LEU A 209 -17.74 -7.65 -22.76
C LEU A 209 -18.45 -6.33 -23.13
N ASP A 210 -19.75 -6.38 -23.36
CA ASP A 210 -20.64 -5.26 -23.68
C ASP A 210 -21.28 -4.60 -22.45
N GLN A 211 -21.04 -5.16 -21.25
CA GLN A 211 -21.59 -4.61 -20.00
C GLN A 211 -20.62 -3.60 -19.38
N SER A 212 -21.05 -2.35 -19.29
CA SER A 212 -20.35 -1.31 -18.53
C SER A 212 -21.22 -0.83 -17.37
N ARG A 213 -20.67 -0.82 -16.14
CA ARG A 213 -21.36 -0.32 -14.94
C ARG A 213 -20.44 0.56 -14.12
N ILE A 214 -21.00 1.62 -13.53
CA ILE A 214 -20.31 2.53 -12.63
C ILE A 214 -20.88 2.31 -11.22
N TYR A 215 -19.98 2.20 -10.25
CA TYR A 215 -20.30 2.08 -8.84
C TYR A 215 -19.66 3.24 -8.07
N ALA A 216 -20.48 4.04 -7.40
CA ALA A 216 -20.00 5.04 -6.44
C ALA A 216 -19.64 4.37 -5.11
N GLY A 217 -18.85 5.04 -4.26
CA GLY A 217 -18.45 4.52 -2.95
C GLY A 217 -19.63 4.02 -2.09
N ALA A 218 -20.77 4.73 -2.13
CA ALA A 218 -21.99 4.35 -1.41
C ALA A 218 -22.69 3.08 -1.96
N SER A 219 -22.35 2.64 -3.18
CA SER A 219 -22.93 1.45 -3.83
C SER A 219 -22.15 0.17 -3.58
N LEU A 220 -21.14 0.21 -2.72
CA LEU A 220 -20.27 -0.91 -2.39
C LEU A 220 -20.78 -1.65 -1.13
N PRO A 221 -20.44 -2.94 -0.97
CA PRO A 221 -19.48 -3.72 -1.76
C PRO A 221 -20.05 -4.24 -3.09
N VAL A 222 -19.19 -4.32 -4.12
CA VAL A 222 -19.48 -5.01 -5.37
C VAL A 222 -18.84 -6.39 -5.36
N ILE A 223 -19.64 -7.44 -5.54
CA ILE A 223 -19.18 -8.81 -5.67
C ILE A 223 -19.11 -9.17 -7.15
N LEU A 224 -17.91 -9.49 -7.64
CA LEU A 224 -17.68 -10.06 -8.96
C LEU A 224 -17.78 -11.59 -8.88
N GLY A 225 -18.57 -12.22 -9.72
CA GLY A 225 -18.70 -13.66 -9.69
C GLY A 225 -19.69 -14.20 -10.72
N ARG A 226 -19.72 -15.52 -10.91
CA ARG A 226 -20.65 -16.18 -11.83
C ARG A 226 -22.04 -16.45 -11.24
N SER A 227 -22.22 -16.24 -9.93
CA SER A 227 -23.53 -16.43 -9.30
C SER A 227 -24.54 -15.38 -9.76
N PRO A 228 -25.82 -15.73 -9.96
CA PRO A 228 -26.88 -14.73 -10.16
C PRO A 228 -27.03 -13.74 -8.99
N GLN A 229 -26.54 -14.09 -7.80
CA GLN A 229 -26.53 -13.19 -6.62
C GLN A 229 -25.29 -12.26 -6.60
N ALA A 230 -24.32 -12.41 -7.50
CA ALA A 230 -23.21 -11.48 -7.60
C ALA A 230 -23.69 -10.10 -8.08
N THR A 231 -23.14 -9.02 -7.52
CA THR A 231 -23.49 -7.64 -7.91
C THR A 231 -23.08 -7.36 -9.37
N TYR A 232 -21.97 -7.96 -9.80
CA TYR A 232 -21.46 -7.91 -11.17
C TYR A 232 -21.26 -9.34 -11.67
N ILE A 233 -22.18 -9.79 -12.53
CA ILE A 233 -22.23 -11.17 -12.98
C ILE A 233 -21.29 -11.39 -14.17
N ILE A 234 -20.43 -12.40 -14.06
CA ILE A 234 -19.46 -12.78 -15.09
C ILE A 234 -19.73 -14.25 -15.49
N GLY A 235 -20.33 -14.45 -16.64
CA GLY A 235 -20.83 -15.72 -17.12
C GLY A 235 -19.74 -16.66 -17.65
N ASP A 236 -18.69 -16.93 -16.86
CA ASP A 236 -17.58 -17.82 -17.20
C ASP A 236 -17.41 -18.91 -16.13
N THR A 237 -17.21 -20.16 -16.57
CA THR A 237 -17.10 -21.32 -15.66
C THR A 237 -15.83 -21.32 -14.81
N ARG A 238 -14.78 -20.60 -15.22
CA ARG A 238 -13.53 -20.43 -14.46
C ARG A 238 -13.68 -19.46 -13.31
N VAL A 239 -14.73 -18.63 -13.33
CA VAL A 239 -15.03 -17.67 -12.30
C VAL A 239 -15.80 -18.34 -11.16
N SER A 240 -15.37 -18.14 -9.92
CA SER A 240 -16.09 -18.63 -8.72
C SER A 240 -17.45 -17.95 -8.56
N ARG A 241 -18.38 -18.57 -7.82
CA ARG A 241 -19.70 -17.97 -7.57
C ARG A 241 -19.62 -16.58 -6.95
N SER A 242 -18.75 -16.40 -5.95
CA SER A 242 -18.26 -15.13 -5.45
C SER A 242 -16.77 -15.15 -5.61
N HIS A 243 -16.23 -14.43 -6.61
CA HIS A 243 -14.84 -14.57 -7.01
C HIS A 243 -13.96 -13.49 -6.40
N ALA A 244 -14.40 -12.25 -6.47
CA ALA A 244 -13.68 -11.13 -5.88
C ALA A 244 -14.69 -10.11 -5.33
N ARG A 245 -14.23 -9.28 -4.40
CA ARG A 245 -15.01 -8.23 -3.79
C ARG A 245 -14.28 -6.91 -3.90
N ILE A 246 -14.98 -5.87 -4.35
CA ILE A 246 -14.50 -4.50 -4.34
C ILE A 246 -15.23 -3.75 -3.23
N VAL A 247 -14.48 -3.08 -2.36
CA VAL A 247 -15.01 -2.23 -1.28
C VAL A 247 -14.44 -0.82 -1.40
N TRP A 248 -15.19 0.17 -0.93
CA TRP A 248 -14.68 1.52 -0.70
C TRP A 248 -14.10 1.57 0.70
N HIS A 249 -12.84 1.94 0.81
CA HIS A 249 -12.15 1.93 2.08
C HIS A 249 -11.13 3.06 2.13
N GLY A 250 -11.26 3.95 3.12
CA GLY A 250 -10.30 5.03 3.34
C GLY A 250 -10.00 5.89 2.12
N GLY A 251 -11.01 6.30 1.32
CA GLY A 251 -10.81 7.09 0.11
C GLY A 251 -10.27 6.31 -1.10
N THR A 252 -10.25 4.97 -1.06
CA THR A 252 -9.73 4.11 -2.13
C THR A 252 -10.63 2.92 -2.41
N PHE A 253 -10.55 2.37 -3.63
CA PHE A 253 -11.17 1.11 -3.98
C PHE A 253 -10.22 -0.04 -3.71
N GLN A 254 -10.62 -0.98 -2.87
CA GLN A 254 -9.84 -2.17 -2.54
C GLN A 254 -10.50 -3.42 -3.14
N LEU A 255 -9.73 -4.17 -3.93
CA LEU A 255 -10.10 -5.47 -4.48
C LEU A 255 -9.57 -6.59 -3.57
N THR A 256 -10.45 -7.50 -3.15
CA THR A 256 -10.09 -8.69 -2.35
C THR A 256 -10.44 -9.95 -3.13
N ASP A 257 -9.51 -10.89 -3.23
CA ASP A 257 -9.74 -12.21 -3.81
C ASP A 257 -10.49 -13.13 -2.84
N LEU A 258 -11.58 -13.73 -3.31
CA LEU A 258 -12.40 -14.70 -2.59
C LEU A 258 -12.43 -16.07 -3.30
N SER A 259 -11.66 -16.21 -4.38
CA SER A 259 -11.76 -17.32 -5.31
C SER A 259 -10.93 -18.53 -4.90
N TYR A 260 -11.12 -19.63 -5.67
CA TYR A 260 -10.29 -20.82 -5.58
C TYR A 260 -9.04 -20.72 -6.47
N ASN A 261 -9.18 -20.10 -7.66
CA ASN A 261 -8.13 -20.04 -8.67
C ASN A 261 -7.26 -18.76 -8.60
N GLY A 262 -7.63 -17.79 -7.76
CA GLY A 262 -6.95 -16.51 -7.60
C GLY A 262 -7.49 -15.42 -8.54
N THR A 263 -7.25 -14.18 -8.16
CA THR A 263 -7.55 -12.96 -8.90
C THR A 263 -6.23 -12.30 -9.30
N TYR A 264 -6.16 -11.76 -10.49
CA TYR A 264 -4.94 -11.14 -11.04
C TYR A 264 -5.24 -9.71 -11.45
N VAL A 265 -4.36 -8.77 -11.13
CA VAL A 265 -4.52 -7.35 -11.49
C VAL A 265 -3.34 -6.91 -12.33
N ARG A 266 -3.61 -6.24 -13.45
CA ARG A 266 -2.62 -5.54 -14.26
C ARG A 266 -3.10 -4.11 -14.45
N PHE A 267 -2.29 -3.14 -14.03
CA PHE A 267 -2.54 -1.73 -14.29
C PHE A 267 -2.10 -1.34 -15.70
N ASP A 268 -2.78 -0.38 -16.33
CA ASP A 268 -2.51 -0.03 -17.74
C ASP A 268 -1.09 0.56 -17.96
N HIS A 269 -0.50 1.13 -16.93
CA HIS A 269 0.85 1.73 -16.98
C HIS A 269 1.95 0.84 -16.37
N ASP A 270 1.60 -0.40 -15.99
CA ASP A 270 2.52 -1.35 -15.40
C ASP A 270 2.41 -2.70 -16.12
N PRO A 271 3.51 -3.25 -16.69
CA PRO A 271 3.52 -4.56 -17.30
C PRO A 271 3.39 -5.69 -16.27
N GLU A 272 3.64 -5.44 -14.98
CA GLU A 272 3.60 -6.44 -13.93
C GLU A 272 2.16 -6.88 -13.62
N ILE A 273 2.00 -8.18 -13.38
CA ILE A 273 0.72 -8.78 -13.00
C ILE A 273 0.76 -9.16 -11.52
N ILE A 274 -0.08 -8.53 -10.73
CA ILE A 274 -0.23 -8.82 -9.30
C ILE A 274 -1.18 -10.01 -9.15
N GLY A 275 -0.70 -11.13 -8.62
CA GLY A 275 -1.52 -12.29 -8.31
C GLY A 275 -2.04 -12.24 -6.88
N LEU A 276 -3.36 -12.22 -6.71
CA LEU A 276 -4.01 -12.26 -5.42
C LEU A 276 -4.49 -13.69 -5.12
N ARG A 277 -4.06 -14.25 -4.00
CA ARG A 277 -4.59 -15.51 -3.47
C ARG A 277 -5.06 -15.27 -2.04
N ARG A 278 -6.36 -15.01 -1.89
CA ARG A 278 -6.99 -14.56 -0.64
C ARG A 278 -6.36 -13.28 -0.07
N GLY A 279 -5.73 -12.50 -0.96
CA GLY A 279 -5.13 -11.21 -0.66
C GLY A 279 -5.98 -10.06 -1.20
N SER A 280 -5.53 -8.84 -0.93
CA SER A 280 -6.17 -7.62 -1.39
C SER A 280 -5.16 -6.70 -2.08
N CYS A 281 -5.65 -5.87 -3.02
CA CYS A 281 -4.85 -4.79 -3.58
C CYS A 281 -5.71 -3.54 -3.75
N THR A 282 -5.10 -2.37 -3.64
CA THR A 282 -5.76 -1.09 -3.90
C THR A 282 -5.81 -0.84 -5.41
N LEU A 283 -7.00 -0.52 -5.93
CA LEU A 283 -7.20 -0.17 -7.33
C LEU A 283 -7.00 1.34 -7.51
N HIS A 284 -6.16 1.72 -8.47
CA HIS A 284 -5.92 3.11 -8.84
C HIS A 284 -5.85 3.24 -10.37
N GLY A 285 -6.16 4.44 -10.91
CA GLY A 285 -6.13 4.68 -12.36
C GLY A 285 -7.04 3.74 -13.14
N SER A 286 -6.47 3.02 -14.09
CA SER A 286 -7.16 2.03 -14.93
C SER A 286 -6.35 0.74 -15.09
N GLY A 287 -7.03 -0.35 -15.43
CA GLY A 287 -6.38 -1.64 -15.58
C GLY A 287 -7.34 -2.78 -15.88
N THR A 288 -6.84 -4.00 -15.69
CA THR A 288 -7.55 -5.25 -16.01
C THR A 288 -7.47 -6.21 -14.82
N ILE A 289 -8.61 -6.76 -14.44
CA ILE A 289 -8.76 -7.80 -13.42
C ILE A 289 -8.99 -9.13 -14.13
N GLY A 290 -8.05 -10.06 -14.07
CA GLY A 290 -8.19 -11.45 -14.53
C GLY A 290 -8.76 -12.32 -13.43
N LEU A 291 -9.81 -13.09 -13.75
CA LEU A 291 -10.55 -13.89 -12.78
C LEU A 291 -10.28 -15.38 -13.01
N GLY A 292 -9.44 -15.97 -12.16
CA GLY A 292 -9.05 -17.38 -12.23
C GLY A 292 -7.86 -17.68 -13.14
N ALA A 293 -7.41 -16.71 -13.96
CA ALA A 293 -6.20 -16.76 -14.77
C ALA A 293 -5.64 -15.36 -14.99
N PRO A 294 -4.33 -15.20 -15.25
CA PRO A 294 -3.73 -13.89 -15.46
C PRO A 294 -4.22 -13.24 -16.77
N PRO A 295 -4.26 -11.90 -16.85
CA PRO A 295 -4.66 -11.16 -18.06
C PRO A 295 -3.77 -11.40 -19.29
N SER A 296 -2.61 -12.03 -19.13
CA SER A 296 -1.75 -12.46 -20.24
C SER A 296 -2.26 -13.71 -20.97
N ASP A 297 -3.15 -14.48 -20.34
CA ASP A 297 -3.82 -15.62 -21.00
C ASP A 297 -5.00 -15.08 -21.84
N PRO A 298 -5.01 -15.26 -23.18
CA PRO A 298 -6.08 -14.77 -24.04
C PRO A 298 -7.47 -15.35 -23.70
N ALA A 299 -7.51 -16.50 -23.04
CA ALA A 299 -8.75 -17.14 -22.60
C ALA A 299 -9.21 -16.64 -21.23
N SER A 300 -8.43 -15.82 -20.52
CA SER A 300 -8.77 -15.33 -19.19
C SER A 300 -10.02 -14.45 -19.22
N PRO A 301 -11.02 -14.70 -18.34
CA PRO A 301 -12.12 -13.77 -18.14
C PRO A 301 -11.60 -12.49 -17.48
N CYS A 302 -11.52 -11.42 -18.26
CA CYS A 302 -10.93 -10.16 -17.85
C CYS A 302 -11.99 -9.06 -17.72
N VAL A 303 -12.06 -8.42 -16.56
CA VAL A 303 -12.87 -7.22 -16.31
C VAL A 303 -11.94 -6.01 -16.36
N ARG A 304 -12.20 -5.04 -17.24
CA ARG A 304 -11.52 -3.75 -17.19
C ARG A 304 -12.09 -2.90 -16.08
N PHE A 305 -11.24 -2.17 -15.40
CA PHE A 305 -11.65 -1.18 -14.40
C PHE A 305 -11.04 0.19 -14.70
N GLU A 306 -11.72 1.22 -14.26
CA GLU A 306 -11.29 2.61 -14.33
C GLU A 306 -11.79 3.35 -13.09
N ILE A 307 -10.88 4.00 -12.37
CA ILE A 307 -11.22 4.85 -11.23
C ILE A 307 -11.61 6.23 -11.74
N LEU A 308 -12.85 6.66 -11.44
CA LEU A 308 -13.42 7.89 -11.91
C LEU A 308 -13.21 9.02 -10.90
N LYS A 309 -12.86 10.21 -11.39
CA LYS A 309 -12.79 11.46 -10.64
C LYS A 309 -13.98 12.35 -11.00
N PHE A 310 -14.33 13.29 -10.14
CA PHE A 310 -15.52 14.18 -10.30
C PHE A 310 -15.63 14.85 -11.68
N ALA A 311 -14.51 15.21 -12.29
CA ALA A 311 -14.49 15.83 -13.61
C ALA A 311 -14.98 14.90 -14.74
N ASP A 312 -14.94 13.58 -14.53
CA ASP A 312 -15.27 12.58 -15.54
C ASP A 312 -16.75 12.17 -15.48
N THR A 313 -17.42 12.33 -14.32
CA THR A 313 -18.83 11.99 -14.12
C THR A 313 -19.80 12.98 -14.78
N HIS A 314 -19.37 14.22 -15.00
CA HIS A 314 -20.20 15.27 -15.66
C HIS A 314 -20.19 15.20 -17.20
N ARG A 315 -19.44 14.30 -17.83
CA ARG A 315 -19.32 14.19 -19.29
C ARG A 315 -20.22 13.13 -19.96
N GLN A 316 -21.08 12.44 -19.25
CA GLN A 316 -22.05 11.57 -19.90
C GLN A 316 -23.26 12.39 -20.39
N PRO A 317 -23.52 12.45 -21.70
CA PRO A 317 -24.79 12.96 -22.18
C PRO A 317 -25.92 12.03 -21.66
N PRO A 318 -27.11 12.58 -21.36
CA PRO A 318 -28.24 11.75 -20.96
C PRO A 318 -28.56 10.77 -22.10
N PRO A 319 -29.04 9.54 -21.76
CA PRO A 319 -29.44 8.58 -22.77
C PRO A 319 -30.53 9.22 -23.65
N GLU A 320 -30.29 9.29 -24.95
CA GLU A 320 -31.31 9.67 -25.92
C GLU A 320 -32.43 8.63 -25.86
N PHE A 321 -33.55 9.00 -25.28
CA PHE A 321 -34.80 8.26 -25.43
C PHE A 321 -35.31 8.50 -26.86
N ASP A 322 -35.09 7.53 -27.72
CA ASP A 322 -35.68 7.50 -29.06
C ASP A 322 -37.21 7.33 -28.90
N VAL A 323 -37.95 8.44 -28.87
CA VAL A 323 -39.40 8.43 -28.95
C VAL A 323 -39.74 8.25 -30.42
N LYS A 324 -39.90 7.01 -30.86
CA LYS A 324 -40.59 6.74 -32.13
C LYS A 324 -42.08 7.00 -31.93
N LEU A 325 -42.57 8.08 -32.61
CA LEU A 325 -43.96 8.32 -32.92
C LEU A 325 -44.52 7.26 -33.86
#